data_f55b85c1063c0785d2a5f7f3ee650202
#
_entry.id   f55b85c1063c0785d2a5f7f3ee650202
#
_cell.length_a   1.000
_cell.length_b   1.000
_cell.length_c   1.000
_cell.angle_alpha   90.00
_cell.angle_beta   90.00
_cell.angle_gamma   90.00
#
_symmetry.space_group_name_H-M   'P 1'
#
loop_
_entity.id
_entity.type
_entity.pdbx_description
1 polymer ?
#
loop_
_entity_poly.entity_id
_entity_poly.type
_entity_poly.pdbx_seq_one_letter_code
_entity_poly.pdbx_strand_id
1 'polypeptide(L)'
;LPRSAFTAISAADVLDGRVPAGLLDGAVALVGATAFGIGDAVPTPLFSNAPGVEVHAQFIAGLLDGRLPYTPRAAPLLQAGFCVLTAGLLILLATQHRKRHAVVLPLAGVVLALIAYLTHAVFLLQGGLWLGWLAPGLFALLAALGLASVEFALTRIERQRLYHNLS
;
A
#
# COMPACT_ATOMS: atom_id res chain seq x y z
N LEU A 1 -0.12 -16.32 10.56
CA LEU A 1 -0.37 -17.69 10.99
C LEU A 1 -1.16 -17.70 12.30
N PRO A 2 -2.05 -18.68 12.57
CA PRO A 2 -2.71 -18.81 13.86
C PRO A 2 -1.67 -19.18 14.95
N ARG A 3 -1.95 -18.83 16.21
CA ARG A 3 -1.06 -19.17 17.35
C ARG A 3 -0.78 -20.68 17.44
N SER A 4 -1.74 -21.50 17.07
CA SER A 4 -1.61 -22.96 17.03
C SER A 4 -0.59 -23.48 16.00
N ALA A 5 -0.08 -22.62 15.11
CA ALA A 5 0.95 -23.01 14.14
C ALA A 5 2.36 -23.09 14.77
N PHE A 6 2.55 -22.56 15.99
CA PHE A 6 3.81 -22.57 16.70
C PHE A 6 3.74 -23.50 17.92
N THR A 7 4.73 -24.36 18.07
CA THR A 7 4.86 -25.20 19.26
C THR A 7 5.56 -24.39 20.36
N ALA A 8 4.85 -24.11 21.44
CA ALA A 8 5.43 -23.47 22.63
C ALA A 8 5.90 -24.52 23.65
N ILE A 9 7.14 -24.43 24.06
CA ILE A 9 7.76 -25.34 25.03
C ILE A 9 8.31 -24.51 26.18
N SER A 10 8.11 -24.98 27.41
CA SER A 10 8.72 -24.34 28.58
C SER A 10 10.23 -24.47 28.54
N ALA A 11 10.96 -23.37 28.80
CA ALA A 11 12.41 -23.41 28.92
C ALA A 11 12.87 -24.38 30.02
N ALA A 12 12.08 -24.53 31.11
CA ALA A 12 12.36 -25.50 32.18
C ALA A 12 12.32 -26.93 31.65
N ASP A 13 11.34 -27.29 30.78
CA ASP A 13 11.25 -28.64 30.22
C ASP A 13 12.42 -28.95 29.28
N VAL A 14 12.94 -27.94 28.57
CA VAL A 14 14.15 -28.10 27.74
C VAL A 14 15.37 -28.36 28.63
N LEU A 15 15.56 -27.57 29.71
CA LEU A 15 16.69 -27.70 30.62
C LEU A 15 16.66 -29.01 31.39
N ASP A 16 15.48 -29.50 31.75
CA ASP A 16 15.29 -30.75 32.48
C ASP A 16 15.29 -31.99 31.56
N GLY A 17 15.49 -31.82 30.26
CA GLY A 17 15.49 -32.90 29.29
C GLY A 17 14.16 -33.63 29.10
N ARG A 18 13.03 -32.97 29.44
CA ARG A 18 11.68 -33.52 29.29
C ARG A 18 11.08 -33.36 27.90
N VAL A 19 11.79 -32.72 26.99
CA VAL A 19 11.34 -32.54 25.61
C VAL A 19 11.55 -33.83 24.83
N PRO A 20 10.54 -34.29 24.04
CA PRO A 20 10.71 -35.50 23.22
C PRO A 20 11.88 -35.41 22.26
N ALA A 21 12.65 -36.50 22.13
CA ALA A 21 13.73 -36.55 21.15
C ALA A 21 13.23 -36.29 19.75
N GLY A 22 13.95 -35.48 18.97
CA GLY A 22 13.61 -35.14 17.62
C GLY A 22 12.63 -33.94 17.45
N LEU A 23 12.01 -33.47 18.54
CA LEU A 23 11.07 -32.31 18.41
C LEU A 23 11.79 -31.01 17.99
N LEU A 24 13.03 -30.86 18.36
CA LEU A 24 13.85 -29.67 18.02
C LEU A 24 14.78 -29.92 16.81
N ASP A 25 14.78 -31.11 16.22
CA ASP A 25 15.63 -31.42 15.08
C ASP A 25 15.23 -30.63 13.84
N GLY A 26 16.16 -29.84 13.33
CA GLY A 26 15.90 -28.96 12.18
C GLY A 26 14.95 -27.79 12.42
N ALA A 27 14.52 -27.56 13.66
CA ALA A 27 13.62 -26.48 14.01
C ALA A 27 14.37 -25.16 14.26
N VAL A 28 13.76 -24.05 13.92
CA VAL A 28 14.18 -22.71 14.35
C VAL A 28 13.52 -22.44 15.70
N ALA A 29 14.33 -22.42 16.77
CA ALA A 29 13.84 -22.10 18.11
C ALA A 29 14.01 -20.62 18.45
N LEU A 30 12.94 -20.00 18.92
CA LEU A 30 12.96 -18.64 19.44
C LEU A 30 12.75 -18.68 20.95
N VAL A 31 13.65 -18.03 21.67
CA VAL A 31 13.57 -17.95 23.13
C VAL A 31 13.10 -16.54 23.51
N GLY A 32 12.06 -16.45 24.32
CA GLY A 32 11.54 -15.18 24.79
C GLY A 32 10.66 -15.32 26.02
N ALA A 33 10.48 -14.21 26.75
CA ALA A 33 9.60 -14.16 27.91
C ALA A 33 8.15 -13.99 27.47
N THR A 34 7.27 -14.86 27.98
CA THR A 34 5.83 -14.81 27.73
C THR A 34 5.01 -14.52 28.97
N ALA A 35 5.66 -14.48 30.15
CA ALA A 35 4.98 -14.22 31.41
C ALA A 35 4.56 -12.74 31.53
N PHE A 36 3.39 -12.54 32.12
CA PHE A 36 2.86 -11.19 32.35
C PHE A 36 3.83 -10.35 33.21
N GLY A 37 4.14 -9.13 32.74
CA GLY A 37 5.02 -8.20 33.46
C GLY A 37 6.53 -8.41 33.26
N ILE A 38 6.98 -9.47 32.60
CA ILE A 38 8.40 -9.73 32.33
C ILE A 38 8.69 -9.67 30.82
N GLY A 39 7.70 -9.95 29.99
CA GLY A 39 7.83 -9.98 28.55
C GLY A 39 7.53 -8.63 27.88
N ASP A 40 8.12 -8.44 26.72
CA ASP A 40 7.76 -7.36 25.80
C ASP A 40 6.39 -7.67 25.18
N ALA A 41 5.39 -6.85 25.52
CA ALA A 41 4.02 -7.01 25.06
C ALA A 41 3.73 -5.97 23.97
N VAL A 42 3.37 -6.44 22.78
CA VAL A 42 3.14 -5.59 21.59
C VAL A 42 1.68 -5.68 21.17
N PRO A 43 0.98 -4.54 20.98
CA PRO A 43 -0.34 -4.56 20.40
C PRO A 43 -0.26 -4.95 18.93
N THR A 44 -1.11 -5.89 18.51
CA THR A 44 -1.24 -6.33 17.12
C THR A 44 -2.69 -6.12 16.65
N PRO A 45 -2.97 -6.10 15.34
CA PRO A 45 -4.34 -5.99 14.83
C PRO A 45 -5.29 -7.09 15.31
N LEU A 46 -4.76 -8.26 15.72
CA LEU A 46 -5.55 -9.41 16.16
C LEU A 46 -5.61 -9.53 17.68
N PHE A 47 -4.61 -9.01 18.40
CA PHE A 47 -4.52 -9.14 19.85
C PHE A 47 -3.98 -7.85 20.46
N SER A 48 -4.67 -7.35 21.47
CA SER A 48 -4.26 -6.13 22.19
C SER A 48 -2.93 -6.31 22.95
N ASN A 49 -2.53 -7.53 23.21
CA ASN A 49 -1.34 -7.85 24.01
C ASN A 49 -0.74 -9.19 23.55
N ALA A 50 0.13 -9.14 22.54
CA ALA A 50 0.84 -10.31 22.05
C ALA A 50 2.28 -10.30 22.57
N PRO A 51 2.82 -11.45 23.03
CA PRO A 51 4.26 -11.54 23.38
C PRO A 51 5.12 -11.19 22.16
N GLY A 52 6.14 -10.35 22.35
CA GLY A 52 7.04 -9.93 21.27
C GLY A 52 7.69 -11.09 20.55
N VAL A 53 8.04 -12.16 21.27
CA VAL A 53 8.59 -13.39 20.68
C VAL A 53 7.63 -14.06 19.68
N GLU A 54 6.32 -14.01 19.90
CA GLU A 54 5.34 -14.55 18.95
C GLU A 54 5.28 -13.70 17.68
N VAL A 55 5.42 -12.39 17.80
CA VAL A 55 5.48 -11.48 16.65
C VAL A 55 6.71 -11.75 15.80
N HIS A 56 7.86 -11.95 16.44
CA HIS A 56 9.09 -12.36 15.75
C HIS A 56 8.97 -13.73 15.09
N ALA A 57 8.34 -14.70 15.76
CA ALA A 57 8.09 -16.03 15.19
C ALA A 57 7.24 -15.96 13.93
N GLN A 58 6.17 -15.16 13.95
CA GLN A 58 5.31 -14.95 12.76
C GLN A 58 6.06 -14.28 11.63
N PHE A 59 6.90 -13.29 11.94
CA PHE A 59 7.72 -12.60 10.93
C PHE A 59 8.73 -13.56 10.27
N ILE A 60 9.46 -14.34 11.06
CA ILE A 60 10.43 -15.32 10.55
C ILE A 60 9.73 -16.39 9.72
N ALA A 61 8.62 -16.95 10.21
CA ALA A 61 7.84 -17.91 9.44
C ALA A 61 7.34 -17.32 8.11
N GLY A 62 6.86 -16.08 8.12
CA GLY A 62 6.46 -15.37 6.89
C GLY A 62 7.61 -15.16 5.91
N LEU A 63 8.84 -14.91 6.40
CA LEU A 63 10.04 -14.82 5.57
C LEU A 63 10.40 -16.18 4.94
N LEU A 64 10.39 -17.24 5.74
CA LEU A 64 10.70 -18.60 5.27
C LEU A 64 9.68 -19.11 4.24
N ASP A 65 8.41 -18.77 4.44
CA ASP A 65 7.31 -19.13 3.54
C ASP A 65 7.24 -18.22 2.30
N GLY A 66 8.03 -17.15 2.23
CA GLY A 66 7.97 -16.16 1.14
C GLY A 66 6.63 -15.39 1.08
N ARG A 67 5.90 -15.31 2.19
CA ARG A 67 4.55 -14.71 2.27
C ARG A 67 4.53 -13.27 2.76
N LEU A 68 5.69 -12.69 3.09
CA LEU A 68 5.73 -11.29 3.53
C LEU A 68 5.61 -10.35 2.34
N PRO A 69 4.73 -9.32 2.43
CA PRO A 69 4.70 -8.27 1.44
C PRO A 69 6.06 -7.53 1.39
N TYR A 70 6.53 -7.26 0.19
CA TYR A 70 7.76 -6.49 -0.02
C TYR A 70 7.61 -5.45 -1.10
N THR A 71 8.38 -4.37 -1.00
CA THR A 71 8.44 -3.31 -2.00
C THR A 71 9.57 -3.63 -2.99
N PRO A 72 9.28 -3.91 -4.27
CA PRO A 72 10.31 -4.15 -5.26
C PRO A 72 11.14 -2.89 -5.51
N ARG A 73 12.42 -3.06 -5.82
CA ARG A 73 13.32 -1.93 -6.13
C ARG A 73 12.84 -1.07 -7.30
N ALA A 74 12.09 -1.65 -8.20
CA ALA A 74 11.51 -0.95 -9.36
C ALA A 74 10.22 -0.17 -9.02
N ALA A 75 9.63 -0.30 -7.82
CA ALA A 75 8.38 0.35 -7.48
C ALA A 75 8.38 1.88 -7.70
N PRO A 76 9.40 2.64 -7.30
CA PRO A 76 9.45 4.09 -7.56
C PRO A 76 9.45 4.42 -9.06
N LEU A 77 10.16 3.62 -9.87
CA LEU A 77 10.21 3.81 -11.33
C LEU A 77 8.84 3.52 -11.96
N LEU A 78 8.15 2.47 -11.52
CA LEU A 78 6.80 2.14 -11.98
C LEU A 78 5.80 3.23 -11.61
N GLN A 79 5.88 3.77 -10.39
CA GLN A 79 5.06 4.90 -9.94
C GLN A 79 5.33 6.15 -10.79
N ALA A 80 6.60 6.50 -11.03
CA ALA A 80 6.97 7.63 -11.87
C ALA A 80 6.46 7.46 -13.30
N GLY A 81 6.61 6.27 -13.90
CA GLY A 81 6.07 5.94 -15.21
C GLY A 81 4.55 6.11 -15.28
N PHE A 82 3.84 5.63 -14.26
CA PHE A 82 2.39 5.83 -14.17
C PHE A 82 2.01 7.32 -14.09
N CYS A 83 2.73 8.12 -13.31
CA CYS A 83 2.48 9.57 -13.22
C CYS A 83 2.72 10.27 -14.57
N VAL A 84 3.78 9.92 -15.29
CA VAL A 84 4.07 10.48 -16.62
C VAL A 84 2.97 10.13 -17.62
N LEU A 85 2.55 8.87 -17.68
CA LEU A 85 1.45 8.42 -18.54
C LEU A 85 0.13 9.11 -18.18
N THR A 86 -0.16 9.25 -16.89
CA THR A 86 -1.33 9.97 -16.39
C THR A 86 -1.31 11.42 -16.82
N ALA A 87 -0.18 12.13 -16.66
CA ALA A 87 -0.03 13.51 -17.10
C ALA A 87 -0.26 13.65 -18.61
N GLY A 88 0.37 12.80 -19.42
CA GLY A 88 0.21 12.78 -20.87
C GLY A 88 -1.24 12.55 -21.28
N LEU A 89 -1.94 11.60 -20.66
CA LEU A 89 -3.34 11.31 -20.94
C LEU A 89 -4.26 12.48 -20.55
N LEU A 90 -4.06 13.09 -19.38
CA LEU A 90 -4.86 14.23 -18.95
C LEU A 90 -4.67 15.45 -19.87
N ILE A 91 -3.44 15.74 -20.31
CA ILE A 91 -3.14 16.79 -21.28
C ILE A 91 -3.84 16.48 -22.62
N LEU A 92 -3.76 15.24 -23.11
CA LEU A 92 -4.44 14.84 -24.33
C LEU A 92 -5.97 15.02 -24.23
N LEU A 93 -6.58 14.61 -23.12
CA LEU A 93 -8.01 14.80 -22.87
C LEU A 93 -8.37 16.29 -22.80
N ALA A 94 -7.51 17.12 -22.20
CA ALA A 94 -7.69 18.56 -22.14
C ALA A 94 -7.67 19.19 -23.55
N THR A 95 -6.82 18.75 -24.45
CA THR A 95 -6.76 19.26 -25.83
C THR A 95 -7.93 18.80 -26.70
N GLN A 96 -8.40 17.58 -26.53
CA GLN A 96 -9.44 17.00 -27.39
C GLN A 96 -10.88 17.40 -26.99
N HIS A 97 -11.18 17.56 -25.71
CA HIS A 97 -12.55 17.72 -25.20
C HIS A 97 -12.85 19.13 -24.68
N ARG A 98 -12.45 20.18 -25.38
CA ARG A 98 -12.58 21.59 -24.96
C ARG A 98 -13.96 22.02 -24.40
N LYS A 99 -15.05 21.40 -24.83
CA LYS A 99 -16.42 21.77 -24.39
C LYS A 99 -16.86 21.07 -23.09
N ARG A 100 -16.14 20.04 -22.59
CA ARG A 100 -16.57 19.20 -21.46
C ARG A 100 -15.50 19.02 -20.37
N HIS A 101 -14.46 19.84 -20.36
CA HIS A 101 -13.31 19.71 -19.42
C HIS A 101 -13.73 19.66 -17.97
N ALA A 102 -14.72 20.46 -17.57
CA ALA A 102 -15.19 20.53 -16.19
C ALA A 102 -15.68 19.18 -15.62
N VAL A 103 -16.10 18.26 -16.49
CA VAL A 103 -16.58 16.93 -16.07
C VAL A 103 -15.60 15.83 -16.45
N VAL A 104 -15.04 15.89 -17.67
CA VAL A 104 -14.18 14.81 -18.21
C VAL A 104 -12.87 14.70 -17.44
N LEU A 105 -12.21 15.83 -17.11
CA LEU A 105 -10.93 15.79 -16.41
C LEU A 105 -11.03 15.25 -14.97
N PRO A 106 -11.93 15.74 -14.10
CA PRO A 106 -12.09 15.17 -12.77
C PRO A 106 -12.47 13.69 -12.79
N LEU A 107 -13.38 13.29 -13.71
CA LEU A 107 -13.77 11.90 -13.86
C LEU A 107 -12.57 11.03 -14.28
N ALA A 108 -11.76 11.49 -15.23
CA ALA A 108 -10.55 10.80 -15.65
C ALA A 108 -9.55 10.65 -14.48
N GLY A 109 -9.38 11.70 -13.65
CA GLY A 109 -8.55 11.65 -12.45
C GLY A 109 -9.01 10.58 -11.45
N VAL A 110 -10.31 10.48 -11.20
CA VAL A 110 -10.89 9.45 -10.33
C VAL A 110 -10.66 8.04 -10.90
N VAL A 111 -10.91 7.85 -12.20
CA VAL A 111 -10.71 6.55 -12.88
C VAL A 111 -9.23 6.14 -12.81
N LEU A 112 -8.29 7.06 -13.06
CA LEU A 112 -6.85 6.78 -12.98
C LEU A 112 -6.39 6.47 -11.55
N ALA A 113 -6.91 7.17 -10.55
CA ALA A 113 -6.64 6.86 -9.15
C ALA A 113 -7.17 5.47 -8.77
N LEU A 114 -8.36 5.10 -9.26
CA LEU A 114 -8.92 3.77 -9.07
C LEU A 114 -8.08 2.68 -9.77
N ILE A 115 -7.58 2.94 -10.97
CA ILE A 115 -6.67 2.03 -11.68
C ILE A 115 -5.38 1.82 -10.87
N ALA A 116 -4.78 2.89 -10.33
CA ALA A 116 -3.60 2.79 -9.48
C ALA A 116 -3.85 1.92 -8.24
N TYR A 117 -5.00 2.13 -7.58
CA TYR A 117 -5.41 1.32 -6.42
C TYR A 117 -5.63 -0.15 -6.79
N LEU A 118 -6.41 -0.44 -7.85
CA LEU A 118 -6.71 -1.81 -8.26
C LEU A 118 -5.43 -2.56 -8.69
N THR A 119 -4.55 -1.89 -9.43
CA THR A 119 -3.25 -2.46 -9.81
C THR A 119 -2.45 -2.84 -8.56
N HIS A 120 -2.34 -1.92 -7.58
CA HIS A 120 -1.67 -2.20 -6.31
C HIS A 120 -2.32 -3.39 -5.58
N ALA A 121 -3.66 -3.40 -5.45
CA ALA A 121 -4.40 -4.46 -4.76
C ALA A 121 -4.19 -5.84 -5.41
N VAL A 122 -4.22 -5.92 -6.74
CA VAL A 122 -3.99 -7.17 -7.47
C VAL A 122 -2.58 -7.70 -7.22
N PHE A 123 -1.56 -6.85 -7.37
CA PHE A 123 -0.17 -7.27 -7.15
C PHE A 123 0.11 -7.64 -5.69
N LEU A 124 -0.51 -6.94 -4.73
CA LEU A 124 -0.40 -7.26 -3.31
C LEU A 124 -1.03 -8.62 -2.99
N LEU A 125 -2.25 -8.87 -3.48
CA LEU A 125 -2.98 -10.11 -3.17
C LEU A 125 -2.40 -11.33 -3.88
N GLN A 126 -1.89 -11.18 -5.11
CA GLN A 126 -1.36 -12.30 -5.90
C GLN A 126 0.11 -12.60 -5.61
N GLY A 127 0.93 -11.60 -5.37
CA GLY A 127 2.37 -11.75 -5.25
C GLY A 127 3.01 -11.11 -4.03
N GLY A 128 2.23 -10.55 -3.10
CA GLY A 128 2.77 -9.84 -1.95
C GLY A 128 3.57 -8.57 -2.33
N LEU A 129 3.36 -8.03 -3.54
CA LEU A 129 4.10 -6.87 -4.03
C LEU A 129 3.47 -5.57 -3.57
N TRP A 130 4.17 -4.81 -2.74
CA TRP A 130 3.73 -3.48 -2.31
C TRP A 130 4.20 -2.41 -3.30
N LEU A 131 3.35 -2.02 -4.25
CA LEU A 131 3.69 -1.00 -5.25
C LEU A 131 3.46 0.44 -4.77
N GLY A 132 2.61 0.65 -3.76
CA GLY A 132 2.26 1.99 -3.27
C GLY A 132 1.38 2.75 -4.27
N TRP A 133 0.08 2.81 -4.03
CA TRP A 133 -0.90 3.47 -4.93
C TRP A 133 -1.18 4.93 -4.55
N LEU A 134 -0.88 5.32 -3.31
CA LEU A 134 -1.32 6.61 -2.76
C LEU A 134 -0.72 7.80 -3.53
N ALA A 135 0.60 7.78 -3.76
CA ALA A 135 1.26 8.87 -4.48
C ALA A 135 0.77 9.01 -5.93
N PRO A 136 0.75 7.95 -6.76
CA PRO A 136 0.21 8.06 -8.13
C PRO A 136 -1.29 8.35 -8.16
N GLY A 137 -2.08 7.84 -7.21
CA GLY A 137 -3.51 8.15 -7.11
C GLY A 137 -3.79 9.61 -6.77
N LEU A 138 -3.10 10.16 -5.76
CA LEU A 138 -3.19 11.57 -5.42
C LEU A 138 -2.70 12.47 -6.56
N PHE A 139 -1.62 12.10 -7.23
CA PHE A 139 -1.14 12.83 -8.40
C PHE A 139 -2.21 12.90 -9.49
N ALA A 140 -2.86 11.78 -9.81
CA ALA A 140 -3.92 11.73 -10.83
C ALA A 140 -5.09 12.68 -10.48
N LEU A 141 -5.54 12.67 -9.22
CA LEU A 141 -6.62 13.54 -8.75
C LEU A 141 -6.23 15.02 -8.79
N LEU A 142 -5.06 15.37 -8.23
CA LEU A 142 -4.61 16.76 -8.13
C LEU A 142 -4.29 17.35 -9.52
N ALA A 143 -3.66 16.57 -10.40
CA ALA A 143 -3.37 17.00 -11.75
C ALA A 143 -4.66 17.23 -12.57
N ALA A 144 -5.64 16.33 -12.44
CA ALA A 144 -6.93 16.46 -13.12
C ALA A 144 -7.72 17.69 -12.64
N LEU A 145 -7.76 17.92 -11.32
CA LEU A 145 -8.42 19.09 -10.72
C LEU A 145 -7.70 20.39 -11.10
N GLY A 146 -6.37 20.39 -11.10
CA GLY A 146 -5.55 21.52 -11.50
C GLY A 146 -5.82 21.94 -12.96
N LEU A 147 -5.77 20.96 -13.89
CA LEU A 147 -6.08 21.22 -15.29
C LEU A 147 -7.51 21.70 -15.49
N ALA A 148 -8.50 21.09 -14.84
CA ALA A 148 -9.89 21.53 -14.91
C ALA A 148 -10.07 22.96 -14.41
N SER A 149 -9.37 23.35 -13.35
CA SER A 149 -9.42 24.70 -12.78
C SER A 149 -8.80 25.74 -13.71
N VAL A 150 -7.66 25.43 -14.32
CA VAL A 150 -7.00 26.31 -15.31
C VAL A 150 -7.90 26.52 -16.52
N GLU A 151 -8.46 25.48 -17.09
CA GLU A 151 -9.35 25.55 -18.24
C GLU A 151 -10.62 26.34 -17.92
N PHE A 152 -11.19 26.17 -16.73
CA PHE A 152 -12.33 26.95 -16.28
C PHE A 152 -11.98 28.45 -16.16
N ALA A 153 -10.83 28.80 -15.63
CA ALA A 153 -10.36 30.18 -15.53
C ALA A 153 -10.15 30.81 -16.91
N LEU A 154 -9.51 30.09 -17.85
CA LEU A 154 -9.27 30.58 -19.21
C LEU A 154 -10.57 30.83 -19.96
N THR A 155 -11.55 29.92 -19.87
CA THR A 155 -12.85 30.09 -20.51
C THR A 155 -13.64 31.25 -19.94
N ARG A 156 -13.53 31.55 -18.66
CA ARG A 156 -14.12 32.76 -18.04
C ARG A 156 -13.50 34.04 -18.58
N ILE A 157 -12.18 34.10 -18.68
CA ILE A 157 -11.45 35.27 -19.17
C ILE A 157 -11.84 35.55 -20.67
N GLU A 158 -11.88 34.50 -21.49
CA GLU A 158 -12.29 34.64 -22.90
C GLU A 158 -13.72 35.18 -23.05
N ARG A 159 -14.67 34.68 -22.25
CA ARG A 159 -16.04 35.18 -22.23
C ARG A 159 -16.12 36.65 -21.82
N GLN A 160 -15.41 37.07 -20.79
CA GLN A 160 -15.39 38.46 -20.35
C GLN A 160 -14.82 39.39 -21.41
N ARG A 161 -13.75 39.00 -22.12
CA ARG A 161 -13.17 39.76 -23.21
C ARG A 161 -14.15 39.95 -24.38
N LEU A 162 -14.93 38.91 -24.74
CA LEU A 162 -15.93 38.99 -25.78
C LEU A 162 -17.07 39.96 -25.41
N TYR A 163 -17.53 39.97 -24.16
CA TYR A 163 -18.56 40.91 -23.71
C TYR A 163 -18.05 42.35 -23.70
N HIS A 164 -16.80 42.59 -23.36
CA HIS A 164 -16.24 43.95 -23.33
C HIS A 164 -15.98 44.54 -24.73
N ASN A 165 -15.77 43.70 -25.74
CA ASN A 165 -15.55 44.14 -27.11
C ASN A 165 -16.87 44.36 -27.90
N LEU A 166 -18.00 43.99 -27.32
CA LEU A 166 -19.34 44.15 -27.94
C LEU A 166 -20.15 45.30 -27.31
N SER A 167 -19.68 45.93 -26.27
CA SER A 167 -20.22 47.14 -25.62
C SER A 167 -19.45 48.38 -26.05
#